data_e7039ee485892d894ae3718b63551ef3
#
_entry.id   e7039ee485892d894ae3718b63551ef3
#
_cell.length_a   1.000
_cell.length_b   1.000
_cell.length_c   1.000
_cell.angle_alpha   90.00
_cell.angle_beta   90.00
_cell.angle_gamma   90.00
#
_symmetry.space_group_name_H-M   'P 1'
#
loop_
_entity.id
_entity.type
_entity.pdbx_description
1 polymer ?
#
loop_
_entity_poly.entity_id
_entity_poly.type
_entity_poly.pdbx_seq_one_letter_code
_entity_poly.pdbx_strand_id
1 'polypeptide(L)'
;MQQTSQTYKTLLAAGAPKEVRALIYRTNSAYNTYGQDKIVSATTRAAMIDRELSIGNCIAKELHLVLRNYTGMPVIPRMAKIVMQFRLNDGTTTSEWLPKGTYFIDTRDEGNGVLEIDAFDPMLKTEQSFTKAGNQGTWPRSDTSVVQIIATAMGVSIDERTTAIMTRSYQIGYPGIELADGTPQYSQDGAMSMRQVLGYIGSMYGGNWVITDENKLRLLVLGDIPPAPLGLLIDEDGNYITMGGYQIRVSR
;
A
#
# COMPACT_ATOMS: atom_id res chain seq x y z
N MET A 1 -12.51 -4.15 0.14
CA MET A 1 -12.81 -3.45 -1.15
C MET A 1 -13.10 -2.01 -0.80
N GLN A 2 -12.60 -1.04 -1.56
CA GLN A 2 -12.87 0.37 -1.34
C GLN A 2 -14.38 0.64 -1.46
N GLN A 3 -14.94 1.36 -0.49
CA GLN A 3 -16.36 1.73 -0.55
C GLN A 3 -16.56 2.83 -1.60
N THR A 4 -17.59 2.68 -2.42
CA THR A 4 -17.94 3.61 -3.50
C THR A 4 -19.42 3.95 -3.44
N SER A 5 -19.75 5.19 -3.81
CA SER A 5 -21.14 5.65 -3.87
C SER A 5 -21.96 4.95 -4.96
N GLN A 6 -23.27 5.07 -4.88
CA GLN A 6 -24.13 4.59 -5.96
C GLN A 6 -23.89 5.40 -7.24
N THR A 7 -23.61 6.69 -7.13
CA THR A 7 -23.25 7.55 -8.28
C THR A 7 -22.01 7.01 -9.00
N TYR A 8 -20.95 6.64 -8.27
CA TYR A 8 -19.76 6.03 -8.85
C TYR A 8 -20.09 4.74 -9.61
N LYS A 9 -20.90 3.86 -9.01
CA LYS A 9 -21.29 2.58 -9.64
C LYS A 9 -22.09 2.79 -10.92
N THR A 10 -23.01 3.76 -10.92
CA THR A 10 -23.80 4.12 -12.11
C THR A 10 -22.91 4.67 -13.23
N LEU A 11 -22.01 5.61 -12.90
CA LEU A 11 -21.08 6.18 -13.87
C LEU A 11 -20.10 5.13 -14.41
N LEU A 12 -19.64 4.21 -13.56
CA LEU A 12 -18.77 3.11 -13.98
C LEU A 12 -19.48 2.17 -14.96
N ALA A 13 -20.73 1.81 -14.67
CA ALA A 13 -21.54 0.98 -15.56
C ALA A 13 -21.83 1.66 -16.90
N ALA A 14 -21.96 2.99 -16.91
CA ALA A 14 -22.12 3.79 -18.12
C ALA A 14 -20.81 4.03 -18.89
N GLY A 15 -19.66 3.59 -18.39
CA GLY A 15 -18.35 3.83 -19.03
C GLY A 15 -17.90 5.29 -19.00
N ALA A 16 -18.31 6.05 -17.98
CA ALA A 16 -17.97 7.46 -17.87
C ALA A 16 -16.45 7.68 -17.81
N PRO A 17 -15.94 8.76 -18.45
CA PRO A 17 -14.53 9.12 -18.42
C PRO A 17 -13.98 9.27 -17.00
N LYS A 18 -12.70 8.92 -16.85
CA LYS A 18 -11.97 9.02 -15.60
C LYS A 18 -11.17 10.31 -15.54
N GLU A 19 -11.37 11.08 -14.49
CA GLU A 19 -10.53 12.21 -14.14
C GLU A 19 -9.54 11.86 -13.05
N VAL A 20 -8.32 12.39 -13.16
CA VAL A 20 -7.23 12.15 -12.22
C VAL A 20 -6.72 13.48 -11.68
N ARG A 21 -6.36 13.53 -10.41
CA ARG A 21 -5.64 14.64 -9.81
C ARG A 21 -4.56 14.16 -8.84
N ALA A 22 -3.53 14.99 -8.70
CA ALA A 22 -2.49 14.85 -7.69
C ALA A 22 -2.59 16.01 -6.69
N LEU A 23 -2.61 15.70 -5.40
CA LEU A 23 -2.49 16.66 -4.32
C LEU A 23 -1.06 16.58 -3.81
N ILE A 24 -0.24 17.59 -4.09
CA ILE A 24 1.17 17.64 -3.66
C ILE A 24 1.30 18.59 -2.48
N TYR A 25 1.71 18.03 -1.34
CA TYR A 25 1.79 18.73 -0.08
C TYR A 25 3.09 19.53 0.06
N ARG A 26 2.98 20.79 0.38
CA ARG A 26 4.13 21.66 0.72
C ARG A 26 4.44 21.63 2.21
N THR A 27 3.43 21.40 3.02
CA THR A 27 3.50 21.22 4.46
C THR A 27 2.52 20.11 4.86
N ASN A 28 2.42 19.79 6.14
CA ASN A 28 1.48 18.76 6.61
C ASN A 28 0.00 19.06 6.28
N SER A 29 -0.36 20.33 6.09
CA SER A 29 -1.74 20.77 5.85
C SER A 29 -1.95 21.50 4.51
N ALA A 30 -0.92 22.12 3.94
CA ALA A 30 -1.04 22.90 2.72
C ALA A 30 -0.59 22.10 1.49
N TYR A 31 -1.43 22.01 0.48
CA TYR A 31 -1.14 21.30 -0.77
C TYR A 31 -1.55 22.13 -1.99
N ASN A 32 -0.94 21.81 -3.13
CA ASN A 32 -1.37 22.25 -4.45
C ASN A 32 -2.08 21.10 -5.17
N THR A 33 -3.11 21.44 -5.93
CA THR A 33 -3.85 20.47 -6.77
C THR A 33 -3.37 20.57 -8.20
N TYR A 34 -3.02 19.43 -8.78
CA TYR A 34 -2.67 19.27 -10.18
C TYR A 34 -3.71 18.38 -10.83
N GLY A 35 -4.51 18.93 -11.73
CA GLY A 35 -5.55 18.24 -12.50
C GLY A 35 -5.02 17.72 -13.84
N GLN A 36 -5.93 17.24 -14.68
CA GLN A 36 -5.61 16.70 -16.03
C GLN A 36 -4.97 17.74 -16.96
N ASP A 37 -5.23 19.02 -16.74
CA ASP A 37 -4.60 20.12 -17.48
C ASP A 37 -3.09 20.23 -17.23
N LYS A 38 -2.62 19.75 -16.10
CA LYS A 38 -1.23 19.81 -15.64
C LYS A 38 -0.54 18.46 -15.59
N ILE A 39 -1.29 17.37 -15.49
CA ILE A 39 -0.73 16.00 -15.50
C ILE A 39 -0.54 15.58 -16.95
N VAL A 40 0.70 15.31 -17.34
CA VAL A 40 1.05 14.72 -18.65
C VAL A 40 0.84 13.22 -18.62
N SER A 41 1.38 12.58 -17.57
CA SER A 41 1.17 11.16 -17.31
C SER A 41 1.28 10.83 -15.83
N ALA A 42 0.58 9.78 -15.41
CA ALA A 42 0.67 9.24 -14.07
C ALA A 42 0.56 7.71 -14.13
N THR A 43 1.63 7.02 -13.80
CA THR A 43 1.70 5.55 -13.81
C THR A 43 1.98 5.06 -12.40
N THR A 44 1.20 4.09 -11.94
CA THR A 44 1.44 3.42 -10.67
C THR A 44 1.80 1.95 -10.92
N ARG A 45 2.84 1.47 -10.27
CA ARG A 45 3.30 0.09 -10.36
C ARG A 45 3.43 -0.51 -8.96
N ALA A 46 2.99 -1.76 -8.81
CA ALA A 46 3.25 -2.58 -7.64
C ALA A 46 3.61 -3.99 -8.14
N ALA A 47 4.86 -4.39 -7.97
CA ALA A 47 5.29 -5.72 -8.37
C ALA A 47 5.10 -6.67 -7.18
N MET A 48 4.05 -7.49 -7.21
CA MET A 48 3.86 -8.55 -6.21
C MET A 48 4.79 -9.74 -6.43
N ILE A 49 5.24 -9.93 -7.67
CA ILE A 49 6.09 -11.03 -8.09
C ILE A 49 7.16 -10.43 -9.02
N ASP A 50 8.42 -10.52 -8.62
CA ASP A 50 9.51 -10.08 -9.49
C ASP A 50 9.90 -11.21 -10.47
N ARG A 51 10.24 -12.37 -9.98
CA ARG A 51 10.54 -13.58 -10.79
C ARG A 51 9.94 -14.82 -10.18
N GLU A 52 9.93 -14.90 -8.86
CA GLU A 52 9.40 -16.01 -8.09
C GLU A 52 8.43 -15.51 -7.04
N LEU A 53 7.40 -16.31 -6.75
CA LEU A 53 6.49 -16.03 -5.67
C LEU A 53 7.22 -16.23 -4.35
N SER A 54 7.46 -15.15 -3.61
CA SER A 54 8.06 -15.21 -2.28
C SER A 54 7.09 -14.70 -1.22
N ILE A 55 7.19 -15.29 -0.04
CA ILE A 55 6.40 -14.96 1.14
C ILE A 55 7.26 -14.09 2.08
N GLY A 56 6.62 -13.20 2.82
CA GLY A 56 7.30 -12.29 3.75
C GLY A 56 7.83 -11.02 3.08
N ASN A 57 7.40 -10.71 1.87
CA ASN A 57 7.79 -9.47 1.20
C ASN A 57 6.99 -8.27 1.68
N CYS A 58 7.66 -7.13 1.71
CA CYS A 58 7.06 -5.82 1.86
C CYS A 58 7.07 -5.11 0.51
N ILE A 59 5.90 -5.02 -0.12
CA ILE A 59 5.77 -4.56 -1.50
C ILE A 59 5.51 -3.05 -1.50
N ALA A 60 6.46 -2.28 -2.00
CA ALA A 60 6.29 -0.85 -2.22
C ALA A 60 5.59 -0.61 -3.56
N LYS A 61 4.65 0.33 -3.58
CA LYS A 61 4.10 0.87 -4.82
C LYS A 61 4.96 2.05 -5.28
N GLU A 62 5.21 2.10 -6.57
CA GLU A 62 5.88 3.19 -7.25
C GLU A 62 4.86 4.07 -7.95
N LEU A 63 5.09 5.37 -7.93
CA LEU A 63 4.38 6.37 -8.73
C LEU A 63 5.40 7.08 -9.60
N HIS A 64 5.22 7.00 -10.91
CA HIS A 64 5.89 7.89 -11.87
C HIS A 64 4.87 8.94 -12.33
N LEU A 65 5.12 10.21 -11.98
CA LEU A 65 4.23 11.34 -12.25
C LEU A 65 4.97 12.38 -13.08
N VAL A 66 4.46 12.69 -14.25
CA VAL A 66 4.97 13.73 -15.14
C VAL A 66 4.01 14.91 -15.13
N LEU A 67 4.48 16.05 -14.69
CA LEU A 67 3.73 17.30 -14.66
C LEU A 67 4.25 18.26 -15.74
N ARG A 68 3.32 18.99 -16.35
CA ARG A 68 3.69 20.11 -17.21
C ARG A 68 4.31 21.20 -16.37
N ASN A 69 5.55 21.61 -16.70
CA ASN A 69 6.17 22.77 -16.08
C ASN A 69 5.59 24.07 -16.68
N TYR A 70 5.29 25.02 -15.84
CA TYR A 70 4.72 26.31 -16.23
C TYR A 70 5.28 27.45 -15.37
N THR A 71 5.29 28.64 -15.94
CA THR A 71 5.75 29.86 -15.22
C THR A 71 4.94 30.05 -13.95
N GLY A 72 5.63 30.16 -12.81
CA GLY A 72 5.01 30.32 -11.50
C GLY A 72 4.59 28.98 -10.85
N MET A 73 5.06 27.85 -11.36
CA MET A 73 4.86 26.56 -10.70
C MET A 73 5.46 26.61 -9.28
N PRO A 74 4.69 26.29 -8.24
CA PRO A 74 5.20 26.28 -6.88
C PRO A 74 6.33 25.28 -6.71
N VAL A 75 7.36 25.65 -5.94
CA VAL A 75 8.45 24.73 -5.59
C VAL A 75 7.89 23.53 -4.83
N ILE A 76 8.18 22.35 -5.33
CA ILE A 76 7.81 21.08 -4.70
C ILE A 76 8.95 20.66 -3.77
N PRO A 77 8.72 20.49 -2.45
CA PRO A 77 9.76 20.06 -1.53
C PRO A 77 10.27 18.65 -1.83
N ARG A 78 11.49 18.35 -1.43
CA ARG A 78 11.97 16.95 -1.36
C ARG A 78 11.14 16.18 -0.34
N MET A 79 10.93 14.90 -0.58
CA MET A 79 10.12 14.03 0.28
C MET A 79 8.67 14.50 0.46
N ALA A 80 8.18 15.39 -0.41
CA ALA A 80 6.80 15.86 -0.34
C ALA A 80 5.83 14.69 -0.50
N LYS A 81 4.75 14.75 0.28
CA LYS A 81 3.65 13.79 0.17
C LYS A 81 2.81 14.11 -1.05
N ILE A 82 2.52 13.08 -1.85
CA ILE A 82 1.59 13.12 -2.99
C ILE A 82 0.41 12.22 -2.66
N VAL A 83 -0.82 12.74 -2.81
CA VAL A 83 -2.03 11.92 -2.76
C VAL A 83 -2.63 11.88 -4.15
N MET A 84 -2.64 10.71 -4.77
CA MET A 84 -3.30 10.49 -6.05
C MET A 84 -4.76 10.18 -5.83
N GLN A 85 -5.63 10.80 -6.64
CA GLN A 85 -7.06 10.58 -6.59
C GLN A 85 -7.63 10.50 -8.00
N PHE A 86 -8.74 9.78 -8.14
CA PHE A 86 -9.51 9.76 -9.36
C PHE A 86 -11.01 9.83 -9.06
N ARG A 87 -11.78 10.24 -10.06
CA ARG A 87 -13.26 10.20 -10.06
C ARG A 87 -13.76 9.89 -11.45
N LEU A 88 -15.03 9.59 -11.56
CA LEU A 88 -15.75 9.46 -12.83
C LEU A 88 -16.55 10.72 -13.09
N ASN A 89 -16.59 11.16 -14.34
CA ASN A 89 -17.31 12.36 -14.78
C ASN A 89 -17.82 12.15 -16.21
N ASP A 90 -19.12 12.24 -16.44
CA ASP A 90 -19.75 12.14 -17.77
C ASP A 90 -20.02 13.51 -18.41
N GLY A 91 -19.56 14.59 -17.78
CA GLY A 91 -19.83 15.97 -18.19
C GLY A 91 -21.05 16.60 -17.53
N THR A 92 -21.94 15.80 -16.96
CA THR A 92 -23.16 16.25 -16.26
C THR A 92 -23.13 15.89 -14.78
N THR A 93 -22.69 14.67 -14.50
CA THR A 93 -22.62 14.09 -13.14
C THR A 93 -21.18 13.70 -12.82
N THR A 94 -20.75 13.94 -11.58
CA THR A 94 -19.44 13.54 -11.10
C THR A 94 -19.57 12.65 -9.87
N SER A 95 -18.71 11.63 -9.78
CA SER A 95 -18.57 10.83 -8.56
C SER A 95 -17.71 11.54 -7.53
N GLU A 96 -17.63 10.95 -6.33
CA GLU A 96 -16.66 11.32 -5.32
C GLU A 96 -15.21 11.08 -5.81
N TRP A 97 -14.25 11.79 -5.21
CA TRP A 97 -12.84 11.54 -5.41
C TRP A 97 -12.41 10.33 -4.59
N LEU A 98 -11.94 9.28 -5.27
CA LEU A 98 -11.44 8.06 -4.66
C LEU A 98 -9.90 8.12 -4.54
N PRO A 99 -9.32 7.77 -3.39
CA PRO A 99 -7.87 7.68 -3.26
C PRO A 99 -7.30 6.56 -4.13
N LYS A 100 -6.12 6.82 -4.71
CA LYS A 100 -5.33 5.86 -5.51
C LYS A 100 -3.93 5.64 -4.95
N GLY A 101 -3.71 6.11 -3.76
CA GLY A 101 -2.49 5.95 -3.00
C GLY A 101 -1.93 7.25 -2.48
N THR A 102 -1.10 7.11 -1.47
CA THR A 102 -0.25 8.16 -0.90
C THR A 102 1.19 7.79 -1.17
N TYR A 103 1.97 8.73 -1.68
CA TYR A 103 3.36 8.53 -2.09
C TYR A 103 4.24 9.63 -1.50
N PHE A 104 5.53 9.36 -1.42
CA PHE A 104 6.56 10.32 -0.99
C PHE A 104 7.60 10.43 -2.10
N ILE A 105 7.94 11.66 -2.47
CA ILE A 105 8.88 11.92 -3.56
C ILE A 105 10.26 11.42 -3.17
N ASP A 106 10.82 10.56 -4.00
CA ASP A 106 12.21 10.10 -3.92
C ASP A 106 13.09 10.93 -4.83
N THR A 107 12.80 10.94 -6.12
CA THR A 107 13.53 11.71 -7.12
C THR A 107 12.62 12.65 -7.88
N ARG A 108 13.23 13.71 -8.41
CA ARG A 108 12.59 14.63 -9.33
C ARG A 108 13.60 15.15 -10.32
N ASP A 109 13.21 15.23 -11.57
CA ASP A 109 14.00 15.78 -12.64
C ASP A 109 13.19 16.80 -13.44
N GLU A 110 13.83 17.88 -13.84
CA GLU A 110 13.19 19.00 -14.52
C GLU A 110 13.87 19.21 -15.87
N GLY A 111 13.14 19.01 -16.94
CA GLY A 111 13.66 19.15 -18.30
C GLY A 111 12.55 19.22 -19.34
N ASN A 112 12.84 19.76 -20.50
CA ASN A 112 11.95 19.78 -21.68
C ASN A 112 10.52 20.31 -21.41
N GLY A 113 10.36 21.25 -20.47
CA GLY A 113 9.05 21.81 -20.12
C GLY A 113 8.17 20.89 -19.27
N VAL A 114 8.74 19.85 -18.70
CA VAL A 114 8.07 18.93 -17.77
C VAL A 114 8.87 18.79 -16.48
N LEU A 115 8.18 18.38 -15.41
CA LEU A 115 8.76 17.94 -14.16
C LEU A 115 8.39 16.46 -13.98
N GLU A 116 9.39 15.60 -13.99
CA GLU A 116 9.28 14.16 -13.74
C GLU A 116 9.51 13.87 -12.27
N ILE A 117 8.66 13.07 -11.67
CA ILE A 117 8.68 12.75 -10.25
C ILE A 117 8.54 11.23 -10.11
N ASP A 118 9.53 10.61 -9.45
CA ASP A 118 9.41 9.25 -8.95
C ASP A 118 9.15 9.28 -7.45
N ALA A 119 8.16 8.54 -7.02
CA ALA A 119 7.71 8.51 -5.64
C ALA A 119 7.30 7.10 -5.23
N PHE A 120 7.46 6.79 -3.95
CA PHE A 120 7.10 5.52 -3.36
C PHE A 120 6.05 5.68 -2.27
N ASP A 121 5.27 4.64 -2.06
CA ASP A 121 4.31 4.61 -0.96
C ASP A 121 5.01 4.55 0.41
N PRO A 122 4.29 4.63 1.54
CA PRO A 122 4.87 4.60 2.88
C PRO A 122 5.74 3.37 3.18
N MET A 123 5.66 2.29 2.38
CA MET A 123 6.52 1.11 2.57
C MET A 123 8.01 1.46 2.48
N LEU A 124 8.39 2.51 1.74
CA LEU A 124 9.78 3.01 1.70
C LEU A 124 10.33 3.31 3.09
N LYS A 125 9.51 3.79 4.02
CA LYS A 125 9.93 4.13 5.38
C LYS A 125 10.38 2.91 6.19
N THR A 126 9.97 1.72 5.78
CA THR A 126 10.34 0.47 6.46
C THR A 126 11.81 0.06 6.29
N GLU A 127 12.55 0.72 5.39
CA GLU A 127 14.00 0.54 5.25
C GLU A 127 14.78 1.05 6.49
N GLN A 128 14.15 1.89 7.30
CA GLN A 128 14.78 2.38 8.52
C GLN A 128 14.85 1.27 9.58
N SER A 129 15.86 1.39 10.45
CA SER A 129 16.00 0.52 11.61
C SER A 129 14.73 0.49 12.46
N PHE A 130 14.35 -0.69 12.96
CA PHE A 130 13.21 -0.85 13.86
C PHE A 130 13.32 0.02 15.11
N THR A 131 14.53 0.27 15.61
CA THR A 131 14.77 1.13 16.78
C THR A 131 14.29 2.57 16.59
N LYS A 132 14.23 3.06 15.34
CA LYS A 132 13.66 4.38 15.01
C LYS A 132 12.15 4.44 15.18
N ALA A 133 11.47 3.32 15.25
CA ALA A 133 10.05 3.29 15.58
C ALA A 133 9.75 3.78 17.02
N GLY A 134 10.81 4.09 17.80
CA GLY A 134 10.69 4.74 19.12
C GLY A 134 10.13 3.84 20.19
N ASN A 135 10.20 2.53 20.04
CA ASN A 135 9.53 1.62 20.92
C ASN A 135 10.45 0.96 21.93
N GLN A 136 10.70 1.69 22.97
CA GLN A 136 11.34 1.20 24.20
C GLN A 136 10.25 0.57 25.07
N GLY A 137 10.59 -0.48 25.82
CA GLY A 137 9.69 -1.12 26.78
C GLY A 137 9.91 -2.63 26.89
N THR A 138 8.97 -3.29 27.56
CA THR A 138 9.10 -4.73 27.86
C THR A 138 8.89 -5.61 26.63
N TRP A 139 9.74 -6.59 26.46
CA TRP A 139 9.71 -7.63 25.45
C TRP A 139 9.68 -9.02 26.11
N PRO A 140 9.12 -10.08 25.48
CA PRO A 140 8.55 -10.11 24.11
C PRO A 140 7.20 -9.39 24.01
N ARG A 141 6.78 -9.10 22.77
CA ARG A 141 5.48 -8.46 22.46
C ARG A 141 4.70 -9.26 21.44
N SER A 142 3.37 -9.09 21.46
CA SER A 142 2.55 -9.68 20.40
C SER A 142 2.92 -9.11 19.04
N ASP A 143 2.84 -9.94 18.02
CA ASP A 143 3.04 -9.58 16.62
C ASP A 143 2.15 -8.40 16.18
N THR A 144 0.89 -8.38 16.62
CA THR A 144 -0.04 -7.26 16.37
C THR A 144 0.47 -5.95 16.96
N SER A 145 1.04 -5.98 18.17
CA SER A 145 1.66 -4.80 18.79
C SER A 145 2.88 -4.33 18.01
N VAL A 146 3.72 -5.25 17.54
CA VAL A 146 4.90 -4.93 16.74
C VAL A 146 4.50 -4.31 15.39
N VAL A 147 3.50 -4.87 14.71
CA VAL A 147 2.95 -4.30 13.47
C VAL A 147 2.36 -2.92 13.70
N GLN A 148 1.65 -2.69 14.83
CA GLN A 148 1.11 -1.38 15.18
C GLN A 148 2.22 -0.32 15.37
N ILE A 149 3.34 -0.69 15.97
CA ILE A 149 4.50 0.17 16.14
C ILE A 149 5.04 0.60 14.78
N ILE A 150 5.25 -0.35 13.88
CA ILE A 150 5.76 -0.09 12.54
C ILE A 150 4.77 0.76 11.75
N ALA A 151 3.48 0.43 11.77
CA ALA A 151 2.45 1.21 11.10
C ALA A 151 2.43 2.68 11.58
N THR A 152 2.58 2.89 12.90
CA THR A 152 2.66 4.23 13.49
C THR A 152 3.91 4.99 12.99
N ALA A 153 5.07 4.34 12.94
CA ALA A 153 6.30 4.94 12.42
C ALA A 153 6.20 5.27 10.93
N MET A 154 5.50 4.45 10.15
CA MET A 154 5.21 4.71 8.75
C MET A 154 4.21 5.87 8.56
N GLY A 155 3.40 6.18 9.56
CA GLY A 155 2.29 7.15 9.47
C GLY A 155 1.08 6.58 8.73
N VAL A 156 0.79 5.27 8.91
CA VAL A 156 -0.35 4.58 8.32
C VAL A 156 -1.19 3.88 9.42
N SER A 157 -2.43 3.57 9.14
CA SER A 157 -3.25 2.67 9.97
C SER A 157 -3.15 1.22 9.47
N ILE A 158 -3.55 0.27 10.31
CA ILE A 158 -3.64 -1.13 9.91
C ILE A 158 -5.01 -1.37 9.27
N ASP A 159 -5.04 -2.12 8.18
CA ASP A 159 -6.28 -2.55 7.53
C ASP A 159 -7.00 -3.59 8.42
N GLU A 160 -8.32 -3.47 8.56
CA GLU A 160 -9.15 -4.35 9.40
C GLU A 160 -9.02 -5.84 9.02
N ARG A 161 -8.82 -6.13 7.74
CA ARG A 161 -8.61 -7.50 7.25
C ARG A 161 -7.31 -8.10 7.76
N THR A 162 -6.28 -7.29 7.99
CA THR A 162 -5.03 -7.73 8.61
C THR A 162 -5.27 -8.16 10.06
N THR A 163 -6.00 -7.36 10.82
CA THR A 163 -6.35 -7.70 12.21
C THR A 163 -7.15 -8.99 12.29
N ALA A 164 -8.08 -9.21 11.34
CA ALA A 164 -8.85 -10.45 11.26
C ALA A 164 -8.01 -11.70 10.94
N ILE A 165 -6.88 -11.55 10.24
CA ILE A 165 -5.94 -12.63 9.93
C ILE A 165 -5.03 -12.92 11.13
N MET A 166 -4.54 -11.89 11.81
CA MET A 166 -3.54 -11.97 12.88
C MET A 166 -4.16 -12.41 14.23
N THR A 167 -4.86 -13.54 14.24
CA THR A 167 -5.56 -14.05 15.43
C THR A 167 -4.72 -14.95 16.33
N ARG A 168 -3.55 -15.42 15.85
CA ARG A 168 -2.70 -16.39 16.57
C ARG A 168 -1.87 -15.77 17.68
N SER A 169 -1.68 -14.44 17.67
CA SER A 169 -0.97 -13.68 18.72
C SER A 169 0.43 -14.23 19.04
N TYR A 170 1.27 -14.36 18.03
CA TYR A 170 2.65 -14.79 18.22
C TYR A 170 3.42 -13.79 19.08
N GLN A 171 4.34 -14.30 19.88
CA GLN A 171 5.24 -13.48 20.69
C GLN A 171 6.53 -13.23 19.91
N ILE A 172 6.87 -11.98 19.72
CA ILE A 172 8.05 -11.52 18.99
C ILE A 172 9.08 -11.03 20.01
N GLY A 173 10.29 -11.57 19.94
CA GLY A 173 11.45 -11.05 20.68
C GLY A 173 11.85 -9.66 20.18
N TYR A 174 12.73 -8.98 20.93
CA TYR A 174 13.17 -7.64 20.53
C TYR A 174 13.92 -7.69 19.18
N PRO A 175 13.50 -6.92 18.15
CA PRO A 175 14.13 -6.96 16.83
C PRO A 175 15.43 -6.14 16.72
N GLY A 176 15.93 -5.63 17.82
CA GLY A 176 17.22 -4.94 17.92
C GLY A 176 18.33 -5.87 18.44
N ILE A 177 19.37 -5.25 18.97
CA ILE A 177 20.46 -5.94 19.65
C ILE A 177 20.09 -6.07 21.13
N GLU A 178 20.32 -7.25 21.71
CA GLU A 178 20.27 -7.47 23.15
C GLU A 178 21.68 -7.55 23.71
N LEU A 179 21.90 -6.95 24.87
CA LEU A 179 23.13 -7.10 25.62
C LEU A 179 23.23 -8.52 26.20
N ALA A 180 24.41 -8.90 26.63
CA ALA A 180 24.68 -10.25 27.18
C ALA A 180 23.80 -10.60 28.40
N ASP A 181 23.27 -9.62 29.10
CA ASP A 181 22.35 -9.76 30.23
C ASP A 181 20.86 -9.80 29.80
N GLY A 182 20.59 -9.81 28.49
CA GLY A 182 19.22 -9.80 27.93
C GLY A 182 18.57 -8.41 27.90
N THR A 183 19.29 -7.34 28.23
CA THR A 183 18.78 -5.97 28.17
C THR A 183 18.73 -5.49 26.72
N PRO A 184 17.59 -4.97 26.21
CA PRO A 184 17.49 -4.42 24.86
C PRO A 184 18.43 -3.22 24.69
N GLN A 185 19.27 -3.26 23.65
CA GLN A 185 20.09 -2.14 23.23
C GLN A 185 19.35 -1.35 22.15
N TYR A 186 18.99 -0.12 22.45
CA TYR A 186 18.25 0.75 21.53
C TYR A 186 19.16 1.48 20.52
N SER A 187 20.30 0.90 20.18
CA SER A 187 21.18 1.36 19.11
C SER A 187 20.61 1.00 17.73
N GLN A 188 20.96 1.80 16.71
CA GLN A 188 20.59 1.50 15.33
C GLN A 188 21.55 0.48 14.68
N ASP A 189 22.74 0.32 15.24
CA ASP A 189 23.76 -0.57 14.69
C ASP A 189 23.37 -2.02 14.94
N GLY A 190 23.29 -2.80 13.86
CA GLY A 190 22.93 -4.22 13.90
C GLY A 190 21.44 -4.52 14.14
N ALA A 191 20.59 -3.51 14.35
CA ALA A 191 19.16 -3.72 14.47
C ALA A 191 18.52 -4.07 13.11
N MET A 192 17.50 -4.94 13.13
CA MET A 192 16.72 -5.22 11.94
C MET A 192 16.03 -3.95 11.42
N SER A 193 15.85 -3.84 10.11
CA SER A 193 14.97 -2.84 9.55
C SER A 193 13.50 -3.18 9.84
N MET A 194 12.62 -2.17 9.85
CA MET A 194 11.19 -2.41 9.99
C MET A 194 10.67 -3.34 8.88
N ARG A 195 11.26 -3.28 7.66
CA ARG A 195 10.96 -4.17 6.55
C ARG A 195 11.27 -5.63 6.88
N GLN A 196 12.44 -5.90 7.45
CA GLN A 196 12.81 -7.26 7.85
C GLN A 196 11.85 -7.80 8.92
N VAL A 197 11.49 -7.00 9.91
CA VAL A 197 10.55 -7.40 10.97
C VAL A 197 9.17 -7.71 10.38
N LEU A 198 8.64 -6.84 9.51
CA LEU A 198 7.40 -7.13 8.79
C LEU A 198 7.50 -8.39 7.95
N GLY A 199 8.64 -8.58 7.25
CA GLY A 199 8.90 -9.76 6.43
C GLY A 199 8.80 -11.06 7.24
N TYR A 200 9.43 -11.12 8.41
CA TYR A 200 9.32 -12.28 9.30
C TYR A 200 7.88 -12.52 9.76
N ILE A 201 7.17 -11.47 10.18
CA ILE A 201 5.77 -11.59 10.59
C ILE A 201 4.90 -12.04 9.41
N GLY A 202 5.09 -11.46 8.21
CA GLY A 202 4.39 -11.87 7.00
C GLY A 202 4.62 -13.34 6.67
N SER A 203 5.87 -13.82 6.81
CA SER A 203 6.22 -15.24 6.60
C SER A 203 5.52 -16.17 7.58
N MET A 204 5.37 -15.79 8.85
CA MET A 204 4.65 -16.58 9.86
C MET A 204 3.17 -16.79 9.50
N TYR A 205 2.58 -15.86 8.76
CA TYR A 205 1.20 -15.93 8.29
C TYR A 205 1.06 -16.38 6.84
N GLY A 206 2.17 -16.64 6.15
CA GLY A 206 2.17 -17.06 4.74
C GLY A 206 1.76 -15.96 3.78
N GLY A 207 2.12 -14.71 4.06
CA GLY A 207 1.65 -13.56 3.29
C GLY A 207 2.71 -12.48 3.05
N ASN A 208 2.30 -11.46 2.31
CA ASN A 208 3.09 -10.29 1.93
C ASN A 208 2.40 -9.00 2.38
N TRP A 209 3.20 -7.99 2.72
CA TRP A 209 2.70 -6.69 3.16
C TRP A 209 2.59 -5.71 1.99
N VAL A 210 1.49 -4.98 1.96
CA VAL A 210 1.22 -3.91 0.98
C VAL A 210 0.62 -2.69 1.67
N ILE A 211 0.72 -1.53 1.02
CA ILE A 211 -0.08 -0.35 1.37
C ILE A 211 -1.29 -0.28 0.44
N THR A 212 -2.49 -0.19 1.03
CA THR A 212 -3.73 -0.03 0.26
C THR A 212 -3.82 1.35 -0.36
N ASP A 213 -4.73 1.53 -1.32
CA ASP A 213 -5.00 2.84 -1.91
C ASP A 213 -5.52 3.87 -0.88
N GLU A 214 -6.09 3.38 0.24
CA GLU A 214 -6.56 4.17 1.38
C GLU A 214 -5.46 4.47 2.41
N ASN A 215 -4.19 4.19 2.08
CA ASN A 215 -3.03 4.40 2.96
C ASN A 215 -3.07 3.55 4.24
N LYS A 216 -3.49 2.30 4.13
CA LYS A 216 -3.50 1.33 5.25
C LYS A 216 -2.50 0.20 4.99
N LEU A 217 -1.79 -0.23 6.03
CA LEU A 217 -0.92 -1.41 6.00
C LEU A 217 -1.77 -2.68 5.99
N ARG A 218 -1.58 -3.52 4.98
CA ARG A 218 -2.34 -4.76 4.80
C ARG A 218 -1.44 -5.96 4.58
N LEU A 219 -1.75 -7.05 5.29
CA LEU A 219 -1.19 -8.38 5.05
C LEU A 219 -2.08 -9.11 4.02
N LEU A 220 -1.47 -9.51 2.91
CA LEU A 220 -2.09 -10.36 1.89
C LEU A 220 -1.57 -11.77 2.06
N VAL A 221 -2.41 -12.68 2.52
CA VAL A 221 -2.06 -14.10 2.72
C VAL A 221 -2.36 -14.88 1.46
N LEU A 222 -1.42 -15.77 1.05
CA LEU A 222 -1.64 -16.69 -0.04
C LEU A 222 -2.71 -17.71 0.38
N GLY A 223 -3.84 -17.69 -0.29
CA GLY A 223 -5.03 -18.45 0.08
C GLY A 223 -6.15 -17.62 0.67
N ASP A 224 -5.88 -16.37 1.04
CA ASP A 224 -6.90 -15.38 1.36
C ASP A 224 -7.49 -14.80 0.06
N ILE A 225 -7.90 -15.68 -0.83
CA ILE A 225 -8.83 -15.32 -1.88
C ILE A 225 -10.12 -15.05 -1.11
N PRO A 226 -10.64 -13.80 -1.06
CA PRO A 226 -11.98 -13.59 -0.53
C PRO A 226 -12.87 -14.61 -1.24
N PRO A 227 -13.80 -15.25 -0.55
CA PRO A 227 -14.72 -16.14 -1.23
C PRO A 227 -15.38 -15.30 -2.32
N ALA A 228 -14.87 -15.43 -3.54
CA ALA A 228 -15.59 -14.99 -4.70
C ALA A 228 -16.97 -15.64 -4.58
N PRO A 229 -18.06 -14.99 -4.95
CA PRO A 229 -19.33 -15.66 -5.07
C PRO A 229 -19.05 -16.90 -5.92
N LEU A 230 -19.18 -18.06 -5.31
CA LEU A 230 -18.66 -19.32 -5.80
C LEU A 230 -19.36 -19.67 -7.10
N GLY A 231 -18.74 -19.33 -8.22
CA GLY A 231 -19.03 -20.00 -9.49
C GLY A 231 -18.33 -21.33 -9.46
N LEU A 232 -19.03 -22.40 -9.22
CA LEU A 232 -18.53 -23.74 -9.49
C LEU A 232 -18.51 -23.92 -11.01
N LEU A 233 -17.39 -24.40 -11.55
CA LEU A 233 -17.37 -24.83 -12.93
C LEU A 233 -18.27 -26.06 -13.06
N ILE A 234 -19.30 -25.92 -13.88
CA ILE A 234 -20.17 -27.02 -14.28
C ILE A 234 -19.95 -27.28 -15.77
N ASP A 235 -20.02 -28.54 -16.17
CA ASP A 235 -20.06 -28.90 -17.57
C ASP A 235 -21.44 -28.61 -18.20
N GLU A 236 -21.59 -28.88 -19.48
CA GLU A 236 -22.84 -28.67 -20.22
C GLU A 236 -24.01 -29.53 -19.71
N ASP A 237 -23.74 -30.60 -18.97
CA ASP A 237 -24.71 -31.49 -18.33
C ASP A 237 -25.05 -31.08 -16.90
N GLY A 238 -24.44 -29.98 -16.38
CA GLY A 238 -24.67 -29.46 -15.04
C GLY A 238 -23.88 -30.16 -13.94
N ASN A 239 -22.88 -31.00 -14.27
CA ASN A 239 -22.03 -31.66 -13.29
C ASN A 239 -20.85 -30.76 -12.91
N TYR A 240 -20.39 -30.87 -11.66
CA TYR A 240 -19.22 -30.15 -11.20
C TYR A 240 -17.95 -30.69 -11.84
N ILE A 241 -17.18 -29.82 -12.49
CA ILE A 241 -15.84 -30.18 -12.97
C ILE A 241 -14.92 -30.32 -11.76
N THR A 242 -14.28 -31.47 -11.63
CA THR A 242 -13.35 -31.78 -10.53
C THR A 242 -11.94 -32.02 -11.05
N MET A 243 -10.94 -31.68 -10.26
CA MET A 243 -9.53 -31.98 -10.52
C MET A 243 -8.94 -32.60 -9.25
N GLY A 244 -8.47 -33.86 -9.36
CA GLY A 244 -7.96 -34.60 -8.21
C GLY A 244 -8.97 -34.83 -7.08
N GLY A 245 -10.27 -34.91 -7.38
CA GLY A 245 -11.33 -35.05 -6.39
C GLY A 245 -11.84 -33.72 -5.77
N TYR A 246 -11.28 -32.59 -6.14
CA TYR A 246 -11.69 -31.28 -5.67
C TYR A 246 -12.46 -30.52 -6.77
N GLN A 247 -13.56 -29.88 -6.38
CA GLN A 247 -14.35 -29.06 -7.29
C GLN A 247 -13.56 -27.82 -7.72
N ILE A 248 -13.48 -27.56 -9.04
CA ILE A 248 -12.84 -26.36 -9.56
C ILE A 248 -13.79 -25.16 -9.36
N ARG A 249 -13.28 -24.13 -8.72
CA ARG A 249 -14.00 -22.89 -8.46
C ARG A 249 -13.44 -21.79 -9.35
N VAL A 250 -14.30 -21.04 -10.00
CA VAL A 250 -13.91 -19.87 -10.82
C VAL A 250 -14.38 -18.61 -10.13
N SER A 251 -13.48 -17.65 -9.99
CA SER A 251 -13.86 -16.27 -9.63
C SER A 251 -14.45 -15.57 -10.86
N ARG A 252 -15.63 -15.03 -10.73
CA ARG A 252 -16.18 -14.07 -11.69
C ARG A 252 -15.65 -12.67 -11.43
#